data_489f581d88748f01ca973d286bf3aa4c
#
_entry.id   489f581d88748f01ca973d286bf3aa4c
#
_cell.length_a   1.000
_cell.length_b   1.000
_cell.length_c   1.000
_cell.angle_alpha   90.00
_cell.angle_beta   90.00
_cell.angle_gamma   90.00
#
_symmetry.space_group_name_H-M   'P 1'
#
loop_
_entity.id
_entity.type
_entity.pdbx_description
1 polymer ?
#
loop_
_entity_poly.entity_id
_entity_poly.type
_entity_poly.pdbx_seq_one_letter_code
_entity_poly.pdbx_strand_id
1 'polypeptide(L)'
;VIDFNSESVLDEIREAYTTVGFAVFTNTLSDIDQQIMNLWHTKMKEFFALPLDVKKKYSYQKETNLGYSIMGAENVDPKAPSDMKESFNYNDTRMDPALWPTEIELTNSARASVKIADNLSMRILEKFDTILDCGTTLVDAHEKPYNTTRIIHYPAYKGEVEPNQKRIGEHSDYGTITLLWQINDVPGLEVQDLEGQWHPVPYAEDGVVVNIGDLLQRWTNDY
;
A
#
# COMPACT_ATOMS: atom_id res chain seq x y z
N VAL A 1 -13.60 10.11 4.49
CA VAL A 1 -13.34 9.03 5.46
C VAL A 1 -14.62 8.25 5.65
N ILE A 2 -14.57 6.93 5.55
CA ILE A 2 -15.74 6.02 5.57
C ILE A 2 -15.57 5.06 6.74
N ASP A 3 -16.59 4.96 7.61
CA ASP A 3 -16.66 3.90 8.59
C ASP A 3 -17.07 2.59 7.89
N PHE A 4 -16.20 1.58 7.95
CA PHE A 4 -16.42 0.30 7.26
C PHE A 4 -17.65 -0.47 7.77
N ASN A 5 -18.13 -0.14 8.96
CA ASN A 5 -19.31 -0.73 9.59
C ASN A 5 -20.56 0.16 9.50
N SER A 6 -20.52 1.29 8.77
CA SER A 6 -21.67 2.17 8.55
C SER A 6 -22.79 1.45 7.81
N GLU A 7 -24.04 1.76 8.13
CA GLU A 7 -25.20 1.28 7.36
C GLU A 7 -25.25 1.82 5.94
N SER A 8 -24.65 3.00 5.68
CA SER A 8 -24.54 3.65 4.37
C SER A 8 -23.24 3.31 3.61
N VAL A 9 -22.43 2.38 4.12
CA VAL A 9 -21.08 2.11 3.59
C VAL A 9 -21.05 1.84 2.07
N LEU A 10 -22.03 1.16 1.52
CA LEU A 10 -22.08 0.87 0.07
C LEU A 10 -22.31 2.14 -0.76
N ASP A 11 -23.17 3.04 -0.29
CA ASP A 11 -23.43 4.30 -1.00
C ASP A 11 -22.21 5.24 -0.90
N GLU A 12 -21.58 5.31 0.29
CA GLU A 12 -20.37 6.10 0.51
C GLU A 12 -19.20 5.59 -0.34
N ILE A 13 -19.03 4.25 -0.45
CA ILE A 13 -18.03 3.65 -1.34
C ILE A 13 -18.34 4.01 -2.80
N ARG A 14 -19.58 3.84 -3.24
CA ARG A 14 -19.99 4.18 -4.62
C ARG A 14 -19.64 5.63 -4.94
N GLU A 15 -20.02 6.57 -4.07
CA GLU A 15 -19.73 7.98 -4.26
C GLU A 15 -18.22 8.25 -4.34
N ALA A 16 -17.42 7.72 -3.40
CA ALA A 16 -15.99 7.94 -3.35
C ALA A 16 -15.28 7.44 -4.61
N TYR A 17 -15.64 6.25 -5.08
CA TYR A 17 -14.92 5.60 -6.19
C TYR A 17 -15.43 6.00 -7.58
N THR A 18 -16.63 6.57 -7.68
CA THR A 18 -17.10 7.19 -8.93
C THR A 18 -16.73 8.67 -9.05
N THR A 19 -16.08 9.25 -8.04
CA THR A 19 -15.66 10.67 -8.06
C THR A 19 -14.15 10.84 -7.99
N VAL A 20 -13.47 10.21 -7.02
CA VAL A 20 -12.04 10.41 -6.77
C VAL A 20 -11.23 9.12 -6.94
N GLY A 21 -11.85 7.94 -6.77
CA GLY A 21 -11.16 6.64 -6.83
C GLY A 21 -10.39 6.28 -5.56
N PHE A 22 -10.57 7.02 -4.45
CA PHE A 22 -9.89 6.83 -3.17
C PHE A 22 -10.86 6.97 -2.00
N ALA A 23 -10.62 6.18 -0.96
CA ALA A 23 -11.28 6.36 0.33
C ALA A 23 -10.32 6.05 1.49
N VAL A 24 -10.55 6.65 2.65
CA VAL A 24 -9.92 6.26 3.91
C VAL A 24 -10.97 5.50 4.71
N PHE A 25 -10.72 4.21 4.95
CA PHE A 25 -11.60 3.38 5.77
C PHE A 25 -11.12 3.33 7.20
N THR A 26 -12.06 3.42 8.14
CA THR A 26 -11.85 3.20 9.58
C THR A 26 -12.65 1.99 10.05
N ASN A 27 -12.36 1.47 11.24
CA ASN A 27 -13.04 0.30 11.82
C ASN A 27 -12.96 -0.97 10.95
N THR A 28 -11.86 -1.12 10.20
CA THR A 28 -11.68 -2.24 9.26
C THR A 28 -11.15 -3.50 9.93
N LEU A 29 -10.42 -3.37 11.05
CA LEU A 29 -9.71 -4.44 11.73
C LEU A 29 -10.27 -4.69 13.12
N SER A 30 -10.11 -5.91 13.61
CA SER A 30 -10.30 -6.22 15.03
C SER A 30 -9.14 -5.66 15.87
N ASP A 31 -9.33 -5.51 17.18
CA ASP A 31 -8.29 -5.06 18.11
C ASP A 31 -7.04 -5.96 18.04
N ILE A 32 -7.22 -7.28 17.81
CA ILE A 32 -6.13 -8.24 17.70
C ILE A 32 -5.36 -8.02 16.40
N ASP A 33 -6.06 -7.87 15.28
CA ASP A 33 -5.42 -7.61 13.98
C ASP A 33 -4.68 -6.28 14.00
N GLN A 34 -5.25 -5.26 14.62
CA GLN A 34 -4.60 -3.96 14.78
C GLN A 34 -3.31 -4.06 15.60
N GLN A 35 -3.29 -4.83 16.69
CA GLN A 35 -2.07 -5.08 17.46
C GLN A 35 -1.01 -5.80 16.64
N ILE A 36 -1.39 -6.75 15.79
CA ILE A 36 -0.47 -7.45 14.88
C ILE A 36 0.12 -6.48 13.84
N MET A 37 -0.72 -5.63 13.25
CA MET A 37 -0.26 -4.59 12.31
C MET A 37 0.72 -3.61 12.98
N ASN A 38 0.43 -3.17 14.19
CA ASN A 38 1.30 -2.27 14.96
C ASN A 38 2.65 -2.93 15.31
N LEU A 39 2.64 -4.23 15.64
CA LEU A 39 3.89 -4.99 15.83
C LEU A 39 4.70 -5.04 14.54
N TRP A 40 4.06 -5.37 13.43
CA TRP A 40 4.71 -5.40 12.12
C TRP A 40 5.28 -4.04 11.72
N HIS A 41 4.56 -2.94 11.90
CA HIS A 41 5.06 -1.59 11.68
C HIS A 41 6.31 -1.29 12.54
N THR A 42 6.30 -1.73 13.79
CA THR A 42 7.46 -1.58 14.69
C THR A 42 8.67 -2.34 14.15
N LYS A 43 8.49 -3.60 13.73
CA LYS A 43 9.56 -4.40 13.15
C LYS A 43 10.10 -3.83 11.85
N MET A 44 9.27 -3.23 11.02
CA MET A 44 9.74 -2.55 9.81
C MET A 44 10.54 -1.28 10.12
N LYS A 45 10.18 -0.52 11.15
CA LYS A 45 11.01 0.61 11.64
C LYS A 45 12.37 0.11 12.12
N GLU A 46 12.43 -1.00 12.87
CA GLU A 46 13.68 -1.64 13.28
C GLU A 46 14.53 -2.04 12.05
N PHE A 47 13.93 -2.62 11.02
CA PHE A 47 14.62 -3.00 9.77
C PHE A 47 15.25 -1.78 9.08
N PHE A 48 14.47 -0.71 8.86
CA PHE A 48 15.01 0.48 8.20
C PHE A 48 16.07 1.21 9.01
N ALA A 49 16.09 1.03 10.33
CA ALA A 49 17.14 1.56 11.21
C ALA A 49 18.46 0.77 11.16
N LEU A 50 18.48 -0.43 10.56
CA LEU A 50 19.71 -1.20 10.39
C LEU A 50 20.74 -0.47 9.51
N PRO A 51 22.04 -0.74 9.71
CA PRO A 51 23.09 -0.22 8.84
C PRO A 51 22.85 -0.58 7.37
N LEU A 52 23.23 0.30 6.46
CA LEU A 52 22.97 0.12 5.02
C LEU A 52 23.61 -1.16 4.45
N ASP A 53 24.80 -1.52 4.90
CA ASP A 53 25.50 -2.73 4.49
C ASP A 53 24.75 -4.00 4.92
N VAL A 54 24.05 -3.96 6.05
CA VAL A 54 23.19 -5.04 6.52
C VAL A 54 21.93 -5.13 5.63
N LYS A 55 21.23 -4.02 5.40
CA LYS A 55 20.05 -3.99 4.55
C LYS A 55 20.35 -4.46 3.12
N LYS A 56 21.52 -4.14 2.58
CA LYS A 56 21.97 -4.57 1.24
C LYS A 56 22.12 -6.09 1.09
N LYS A 57 22.23 -6.86 2.15
CA LYS A 57 22.20 -8.34 2.05
C LYS A 57 20.89 -8.86 1.48
N TYR A 58 19.81 -8.09 1.63
CA TYR A 58 18.44 -8.38 1.22
C TYR A 58 18.03 -7.61 -0.03
N SER A 59 18.99 -7.25 -0.88
CA SER A 59 18.78 -6.39 -2.04
C SER A 59 17.66 -6.89 -2.97
N TYR A 60 16.95 -5.93 -3.53
CA TYR A 60 15.86 -6.13 -4.48
C TYR A 60 16.27 -6.99 -5.67
N GLN A 61 15.42 -7.95 -6.00
CA GLN A 61 15.53 -8.85 -7.14
C GLN A 61 14.46 -8.48 -8.18
N LYS A 62 14.91 -8.02 -9.35
CA LYS A 62 14.03 -7.55 -10.42
C LYS A 62 13.06 -8.61 -10.92
N GLU A 63 13.51 -9.86 -10.99
CA GLU A 63 12.76 -11.01 -11.51
C GLU A 63 11.54 -11.36 -10.66
N THR A 64 11.63 -11.12 -9.36
CA THR A 64 10.57 -11.43 -8.38
C THR A 64 9.83 -10.19 -7.89
N ASN A 65 10.38 -8.99 -8.10
CA ASN A 65 9.92 -7.73 -7.50
C ASN A 65 9.96 -7.73 -5.97
N LEU A 66 10.90 -8.46 -5.36
CA LEU A 66 11.02 -8.63 -3.90
C LEU A 66 12.40 -8.18 -3.41
N GLY A 67 12.48 -7.82 -2.11
CA GLY A 67 13.69 -7.40 -1.44
C GLY A 67 13.78 -5.90 -1.17
N TYR A 68 14.96 -5.46 -0.73
CA TYR A 68 15.24 -4.10 -0.30
C TYR A 68 15.78 -3.21 -1.43
N SER A 69 15.10 -2.10 -1.67
CA SER A 69 15.54 -1.03 -2.59
C SER A 69 16.12 0.13 -1.78
N ILE A 70 17.34 0.51 -2.07
CA ILE A 70 18.01 1.64 -1.41
C ILE A 70 17.39 2.97 -1.85
N MET A 71 17.63 4.03 -1.06
CA MET A 71 17.21 5.39 -1.41
C MET A 71 17.75 5.77 -2.79
N GLY A 72 16.88 6.32 -3.65
CA GLY A 72 17.22 6.75 -5.00
C GLY A 72 17.43 5.62 -6.02
N ALA A 73 17.14 4.37 -5.66
CA ALA A 73 17.20 3.25 -6.63
C ALA A 73 15.97 3.18 -7.55
N GLU A 74 14.89 3.79 -7.15
CA GLU A 74 13.64 3.79 -7.90
C GLU A 74 13.35 5.17 -8.49
N ASN A 75 12.68 5.17 -9.62
CA ASN A 75 12.24 6.38 -10.28
C ASN A 75 10.90 6.10 -10.99
N VAL A 76 9.83 6.64 -10.43
CA VAL A 76 8.49 6.50 -10.99
C VAL A 76 8.34 7.34 -12.26
N ASP A 77 8.87 8.58 -12.27
CA ASP A 77 8.93 9.41 -13.45
C ASP A 77 10.34 9.39 -14.06
N PRO A 78 10.57 8.68 -15.20
CA PRO A 78 11.89 8.58 -15.81
C PRO A 78 12.52 9.93 -16.23
N LYS A 79 11.73 11.01 -16.26
CA LYS A 79 12.18 12.36 -16.61
C LYS A 79 12.56 13.22 -15.40
N ALA A 80 12.21 12.76 -14.20
CA ALA A 80 12.53 13.42 -12.94
C ALA A 80 13.77 12.78 -12.28
N PRO A 81 14.42 13.44 -11.29
CA PRO A 81 15.39 12.81 -10.43
C PRO A 81 14.80 11.62 -9.66
N SER A 82 15.66 10.71 -9.21
CA SER A 82 15.25 9.52 -8.47
C SER A 82 14.41 9.86 -7.22
N ASP A 83 13.45 9.00 -6.91
CA ASP A 83 12.58 9.14 -5.74
C ASP A 83 13.38 9.08 -4.43
N MET A 84 13.04 9.97 -3.49
CA MET A 84 13.71 10.05 -2.19
C MET A 84 13.07 9.13 -1.16
N LYS A 85 13.12 7.83 -1.43
CA LYS A 85 12.61 6.77 -0.56
C LYS A 85 13.49 5.54 -0.59
N GLU A 86 13.38 4.73 0.43
CA GLU A 86 13.83 3.34 0.42
C GLU A 86 12.62 2.43 0.67
N SER A 87 12.66 1.20 0.20
CA SER A 87 11.53 0.29 0.31
C SER A 87 11.97 -1.15 0.56
N PHE A 88 11.06 -1.95 1.10
CA PHE A 88 11.21 -3.39 1.22
C PHE A 88 9.95 -4.06 0.71
N ASN A 89 10.09 -4.86 -0.35
CA ASN A 89 9.01 -5.62 -0.96
C ASN A 89 9.08 -7.07 -0.51
N TYR A 90 7.96 -7.65 -0.11
CA TYR A 90 7.89 -9.05 0.24
C TYR A 90 6.55 -9.70 -0.14
N ASN A 91 6.57 -11.02 -0.19
CA ASN A 91 5.39 -11.86 -0.34
C ASN A 91 5.65 -13.17 0.37
N ASP A 92 4.67 -13.72 1.06
CA ASP A 92 4.86 -14.93 1.88
C ASP A 92 5.18 -16.17 1.04
N THR A 93 4.57 -16.31 -0.13
CA THR A 93 4.67 -17.54 -0.94
C THR A 93 5.77 -17.49 -2.00
N ARG A 94 6.20 -16.30 -2.42
CA ARG A 94 7.17 -16.11 -3.52
C ARG A 94 8.55 -15.65 -3.05
N MET A 95 8.68 -15.27 -1.78
CA MET A 95 9.93 -14.73 -1.26
C MET A 95 10.95 -15.85 -1.03
N ASP A 96 12.14 -15.68 -1.60
CA ASP A 96 13.27 -16.54 -1.26
C ASP A 96 13.55 -16.43 0.25
N PRO A 97 13.64 -17.58 0.97
CA PRO A 97 13.97 -17.57 2.41
C PRO A 97 15.23 -16.76 2.75
N ALA A 98 16.21 -16.68 1.85
CA ALA A 98 17.43 -15.92 2.04
C ALA A 98 17.23 -14.39 2.04
N LEU A 99 16.10 -13.89 1.53
CA LEU A 99 15.76 -12.47 1.55
C LEU A 99 15.05 -12.02 2.84
N TRP A 100 14.69 -12.95 3.72
CA TRP A 100 14.13 -12.58 5.01
C TRP A 100 15.24 -12.10 5.96
N PRO A 101 15.14 -10.88 6.51
CA PRO A 101 16.12 -10.38 7.48
C PRO A 101 16.24 -11.29 8.69
N THR A 102 17.48 -11.67 9.04
CA THR A 102 17.79 -12.51 10.19
C THR A 102 18.22 -11.72 11.42
N GLU A 103 18.58 -10.46 11.25
CA GLU A 103 19.00 -9.56 12.34
C GLU A 103 17.83 -9.10 13.21
N ILE A 104 16.61 -9.19 12.70
CA ILE A 104 15.39 -8.87 13.43
C ILE A 104 14.35 -9.98 13.22
N GLU A 105 13.52 -10.24 14.21
CA GLU A 105 12.44 -11.22 14.12
C GLU A 105 11.24 -10.61 13.36
N LEU A 106 11.37 -10.49 12.03
CA LEU A 106 10.39 -9.86 11.16
C LEU A 106 9.38 -10.83 10.54
N THR A 107 9.83 -12.05 10.18
CA THR A 107 9.11 -12.97 9.29
C THR A 107 7.69 -13.30 9.78
N ASN A 108 7.49 -13.57 11.06
CA ASN A 108 6.18 -13.96 11.58
C ASN A 108 5.18 -12.79 11.54
N SER A 109 5.60 -11.59 11.93
CA SER A 109 4.74 -10.41 11.87
C SER A 109 4.43 -10.00 10.43
N ALA A 110 5.39 -10.11 9.52
CA ALA A 110 5.19 -9.86 8.10
C ALA A 110 4.18 -10.83 7.47
N ARG A 111 4.28 -12.14 7.79
CA ARG A 111 3.31 -13.13 7.31
C ARG A 111 1.89 -12.90 7.86
N ALA A 112 1.80 -12.52 9.12
CA ALA A 112 0.51 -12.21 9.73
C ALA A 112 -0.11 -10.96 9.10
N SER A 113 0.68 -9.89 8.83
CA SER A 113 0.18 -8.68 8.17
C SER A 113 -0.34 -8.95 6.77
N VAL A 114 0.32 -9.82 5.98
CA VAL A 114 -0.19 -10.24 4.65
C VAL A 114 -1.57 -10.86 4.77
N LYS A 115 -1.78 -11.80 5.70
CA LYS A 115 -3.08 -12.46 5.89
C LYS A 115 -4.18 -11.47 6.29
N ILE A 116 -3.85 -10.52 7.16
CA ILE A 116 -4.80 -9.46 7.56
C ILE A 116 -5.16 -8.60 6.35
N ALA A 117 -4.16 -8.18 5.56
CA ALA A 117 -4.37 -7.39 4.36
C ALA A 117 -5.19 -8.15 3.29
N ASP A 118 -4.88 -9.43 3.06
CA ASP A 118 -5.63 -10.28 2.13
C ASP A 118 -7.10 -10.42 2.56
N ASN A 119 -7.36 -10.70 3.84
CA ASN A 119 -8.73 -10.79 4.36
C ASN A 119 -9.49 -9.48 4.22
N LEU A 120 -8.85 -8.35 4.51
CA LEU A 120 -9.48 -7.04 4.33
C LEU A 120 -9.74 -6.74 2.85
N SER A 121 -8.80 -7.07 1.97
CA SER A 121 -8.97 -6.92 0.53
C SER A 121 -10.20 -7.67 0.01
N MET A 122 -10.38 -8.92 0.43
CA MET A 122 -11.54 -9.73 0.04
C MET A 122 -12.86 -9.10 0.51
N ARG A 123 -12.93 -8.62 1.75
CA ARG A 123 -14.11 -7.91 2.29
C ARG A 123 -14.43 -6.61 1.54
N ILE A 124 -13.41 -5.92 1.04
CA ILE A 124 -13.59 -4.73 0.20
C ILE A 124 -14.09 -5.13 -1.18
N LEU A 125 -13.52 -6.16 -1.80
CA LEU A 125 -13.96 -6.67 -3.11
C LEU A 125 -15.40 -7.18 -3.08
N GLU A 126 -15.86 -7.82 -1.99
CA GLU A 126 -17.27 -8.19 -1.78
C GLU A 126 -18.21 -6.97 -1.85
N LYS A 127 -17.78 -5.84 -1.27
CA LYS A 127 -18.56 -4.59 -1.37
C LYS A 127 -18.58 -4.04 -2.80
N PHE A 128 -17.45 -4.10 -3.51
CA PHE A 128 -17.41 -3.72 -4.93
C PHE A 128 -18.26 -4.65 -5.80
N ASP A 129 -18.24 -5.97 -5.59
CA ASP A 129 -19.11 -6.91 -6.30
C ASP A 129 -20.59 -6.55 -6.11
N THR A 130 -20.97 -6.17 -4.88
CA THR A 130 -22.34 -5.71 -4.56
C THR A 130 -22.69 -4.40 -5.28
N ILE A 131 -21.78 -3.42 -5.27
CA ILE A 131 -21.98 -2.10 -5.89
C ILE A 131 -22.09 -2.20 -7.40
N LEU A 132 -21.30 -3.09 -8.01
CA LEU A 132 -21.25 -3.31 -9.45
C LEU A 132 -22.32 -4.28 -9.95
N ASP A 133 -23.08 -4.92 -9.05
CA ASP A 133 -24.07 -5.95 -9.36
C ASP A 133 -23.49 -7.08 -10.26
N CYS A 134 -22.28 -7.53 -9.95
CA CYS A 134 -21.55 -8.53 -10.73
C CYS A 134 -21.38 -9.90 -10.03
N GLY A 135 -22.20 -10.17 -9.02
CA GLY A 135 -22.18 -11.43 -8.26
C GLY A 135 -20.95 -11.55 -7.38
N THR A 136 -20.07 -12.52 -7.65
CA THR A 136 -18.81 -12.76 -6.92
C THR A 136 -17.59 -12.62 -7.86
N THR A 137 -17.73 -11.88 -8.94
CA THR A 137 -16.73 -11.84 -10.02
C THR A 137 -15.36 -11.35 -9.54
N LEU A 138 -15.32 -10.30 -8.73
CA LEU A 138 -14.05 -9.77 -8.21
C LEU A 138 -13.46 -10.70 -7.15
N VAL A 139 -14.27 -11.19 -6.23
CA VAL A 139 -13.85 -12.16 -5.21
C VAL A 139 -13.27 -13.42 -5.85
N ASP A 140 -13.97 -14.02 -6.81
CA ASP A 140 -13.54 -15.25 -7.50
C ASP A 140 -12.23 -15.03 -8.27
N ALA A 141 -12.06 -13.86 -8.90
CA ALA A 141 -10.83 -13.50 -9.60
C ALA A 141 -9.61 -13.38 -8.66
N HIS A 142 -9.84 -13.20 -7.35
CA HIS A 142 -8.79 -13.02 -6.34
C HIS A 142 -8.64 -14.21 -5.38
N GLU A 143 -9.27 -15.36 -5.62
CA GLU A 143 -9.08 -16.58 -4.79
C GLU A 143 -7.62 -16.97 -4.60
N LYS A 144 -6.77 -16.68 -5.59
CA LYS A 144 -5.33 -16.93 -5.56
C LYS A 144 -4.57 -15.62 -5.75
N PRO A 145 -4.49 -14.79 -4.71
CA PRO A 145 -3.93 -13.46 -4.85
C PRO A 145 -2.45 -13.52 -5.24
N TYR A 146 -2.05 -12.65 -6.17
CA TYR A 146 -0.66 -12.44 -6.56
C TYR A 146 -0.20 -11.08 -6.00
N ASN A 147 -0.32 -10.92 -4.70
CA ASN A 147 -0.05 -9.66 -4.02
C ASN A 147 1.44 -9.44 -3.77
N THR A 148 1.83 -8.20 -3.62
CA THR A 148 3.13 -7.79 -3.08
C THR A 148 2.86 -6.79 -1.96
N THR A 149 3.39 -7.07 -0.78
CA THR A 149 3.39 -6.11 0.31
C THR A 149 4.64 -5.25 0.20
N ARG A 150 4.45 -3.95 0.26
CA ARG A 150 5.53 -2.97 0.14
C ARG A 150 5.52 -2.05 1.34
N ILE A 151 6.67 -1.96 2.02
CA ILE A 151 6.91 -0.93 3.03
C ILE A 151 7.78 0.14 2.41
N ILE A 152 7.36 1.38 2.58
CA ILE A 152 8.10 2.54 2.08
C ILE A 152 8.53 3.37 3.29
N HIS A 153 9.81 3.68 3.35
CA HIS A 153 10.38 4.59 4.33
C HIS A 153 10.87 5.86 3.62
N TYR A 154 10.39 6.98 4.10
CA TYR A 154 10.80 8.31 3.67
C TYR A 154 11.70 8.93 4.75
N PRO A 155 13.02 8.71 4.70
CA PRO A 155 13.91 9.23 5.73
C PRO A 155 13.96 10.75 5.73
N ALA A 156 14.25 11.35 6.88
CA ALA A 156 14.52 12.79 6.96
C ALA A 156 15.73 13.11 6.07
N TYR A 157 15.55 14.02 5.14
CA TYR A 157 16.59 14.44 4.20
C TYR A 157 17.02 15.87 4.52
N LYS A 158 18.33 16.08 4.71
CA LYS A 158 18.92 17.38 5.05
C LYS A 158 19.81 17.95 3.95
N GLY A 159 19.92 17.24 2.81
CA GLY A 159 20.67 17.69 1.64
C GLY A 159 19.90 18.67 0.76
N GLU A 160 20.56 19.11 -0.31
CA GLU A 160 19.90 19.87 -1.37
C GLU A 160 18.96 18.95 -2.16
N VAL A 161 17.76 19.44 -2.45
CA VAL A 161 16.76 18.74 -3.26
C VAL A 161 16.89 19.27 -4.68
N GLU A 162 17.02 18.37 -5.65
CA GLU A 162 17.10 18.75 -7.06
C GLU A 162 15.73 19.33 -7.54
N PRO A 163 15.73 20.20 -8.54
CA PRO A 163 14.49 20.68 -9.13
C PRO A 163 13.59 19.49 -9.56
N ASN A 164 12.32 19.53 -9.17
CA ASN A 164 11.32 18.47 -9.42
C ASN A 164 11.59 17.12 -8.74
N GLN A 165 12.54 17.02 -7.85
CA GLN A 165 12.74 15.82 -7.06
C GLN A 165 11.60 15.65 -6.05
N LYS A 166 11.00 14.46 -6.04
CA LYS A 166 9.87 14.11 -5.16
C LYS A 166 10.26 12.96 -4.21
N ARG A 167 9.47 12.77 -3.16
CA ARG A 167 9.56 11.56 -2.31
C ARG A 167 9.15 10.33 -3.10
N ILE A 168 8.08 10.46 -3.88
CA ILE A 168 7.63 9.53 -4.91
C ILE A 168 6.97 10.35 -6.02
N GLY A 169 7.19 9.98 -7.28
CA GLY A 169 6.53 10.60 -8.42
C GLY A 169 5.02 10.31 -8.45
N GLU A 170 4.27 11.14 -9.16
CA GLU A 170 2.85 10.88 -9.45
C GLU A 170 2.71 9.62 -10.33
N HIS A 171 1.74 8.77 -10.02
CA HIS A 171 1.49 7.52 -10.73
C HIS A 171 0.08 7.00 -10.44
N SER A 172 -0.37 6.05 -11.25
CA SER A 172 -1.46 5.14 -10.93
C SER A 172 -0.90 3.76 -10.53
N ASP A 173 -1.69 2.99 -9.78
CA ASP A 173 -1.35 1.60 -9.45
C ASP A 173 -1.86 0.66 -10.54
N TYR A 174 -1.07 -0.36 -10.88
CA TYR A 174 -1.44 -1.32 -11.95
C TYR A 174 -2.49 -2.35 -11.53
N GLY A 175 -2.65 -2.60 -10.22
CA GLY A 175 -3.47 -3.67 -9.68
C GLY A 175 -4.97 -3.39 -9.70
N THR A 176 -5.70 -4.21 -8.95
CA THR A 176 -7.14 -4.06 -8.74
C THR A 176 -7.43 -3.01 -7.68
N ILE A 177 -6.90 -3.23 -6.48
CA ILE A 177 -6.95 -2.29 -5.36
C ILE A 177 -5.61 -2.24 -4.64
N THR A 178 -5.31 -1.11 -4.03
CA THR A 178 -4.18 -0.93 -3.12
C THR A 178 -4.70 -0.57 -1.73
N LEU A 179 -4.18 -1.23 -0.71
CA LEU A 179 -4.41 -0.90 0.70
C LEU A 179 -3.14 -0.24 1.26
N LEU A 180 -3.27 0.99 1.74
CA LEU A 180 -2.14 1.77 2.26
C LEU A 180 -2.41 2.20 3.71
N TRP A 181 -1.56 1.76 4.64
CA TRP A 181 -1.57 2.20 6.03
C TRP A 181 -0.56 3.34 6.22
N GLN A 182 -1.05 4.51 6.65
CA GLN A 182 -0.21 5.61 7.08
C GLN A 182 0.23 5.35 8.53
N ILE A 183 1.53 5.15 8.77
CA ILE A 183 2.06 4.74 10.10
C ILE A 183 2.16 5.94 11.07
N ASN A 184 2.04 7.15 10.56
CA ASN A 184 2.13 8.38 11.36
C ASN A 184 1.37 9.52 10.66
N ASP A 185 1.07 10.57 11.42
CA ASP A 185 0.42 11.80 10.95
C ASP A 185 1.45 12.78 10.36
N VAL A 186 2.28 12.32 9.42
CA VAL A 186 3.16 13.20 8.66
C VAL A 186 2.52 13.46 7.31
N PRO A 187 2.19 14.72 6.98
CA PRO A 187 1.53 15.05 5.72
C PRO A 187 2.42 14.77 4.50
N GLY A 188 1.82 14.61 3.34
CA GLY A 188 2.54 14.47 2.07
C GLY A 188 1.94 13.44 1.11
N LEU A 189 0.96 12.64 1.54
CA LEU A 189 0.16 11.83 0.63
C LEU A 189 -0.94 12.70 0.04
N GLU A 190 -0.96 12.78 -1.28
CA GLU A 190 -1.94 13.55 -2.05
C GLU A 190 -2.53 12.68 -3.16
N VAL A 191 -3.77 12.93 -3.51
CA VAL A 191 -4.48 12.28 -4.62
C VAL A 191 -4.98 13.33 -5.59
N GLN A 192 -5.00 13.00 -6.88
CA GLN A 192 -5.50 13.89 -7.92
C GLN A 192 -6.94 13.51 -8.28
N ASP A 193 -7.82 14.49 -8.30
CA ASP A 193 -9.20 14.32 -8.78
C ASP A 193 -9.29 14.32 -10.32
N LEU A 194 -10.51 14.13 -10.84
CA LEU A 194 -10.76 14.09 -12.28
C LEU A 194 -10.54 15.44 -12.97
N GLU A 195 -10.58 16.54 -12.22
CA GLU A 195 -10.28 17.90 -12.70
C GLU A 195 -8.78 18.21 -12.67
N GLY A 196 -7.95 17.28 -12.19
CA GLY A 196 -6.49 17.44 -12.10
C GLY A 196 -6.02 18.21 -10.87
N GLN A 197 -6.89 18.42 -9.86
CA GLN A 197 -6.52 19.09 -8.62
C GLN A 197 -6.00 18.09 -7.60
N TRP A 198 -4.94 18.47 -6.86
CA TRP A 198 -4.35 17.66 -5.82
C TRP A 198 -4.99 17.95 -4.47
N HIS A 199 -5.37 16.89 -3.78
CA HIS A 199 -5.98 16.92 -2.46
C HIS A 199 -5.15 16.12 -1.45
N PRO A 200 -4.85 16.68 -0.26
CA PRO A 200 -4.18 15.93 0.78
C PRO A 200 -5.10 14.82 1.30
N VAL A 201 -4.55 13.62 1.46
CA VAL A 201 -5.26 12.51 2.10
C VAL A 201 -5.24 12.69 3.61
N PRO A 202 -6.40 12.74 4.28
CA PRO A 202 -6.44 12.90 5.73
C PRO A 202 -5.83 11.68 6.42
N TYR A 203 -5.06 11.93 7.49
CA TYR A 203 -4.64 10.86 8.40
C TYR A 203 -5.84 10.44 9.26
N ALA A 204 -6.01 9.14 9.41
CA ALA A 204 -6.92 8.55 10.39
C ALA A 204 -6.14 7.49 11.18
N GLU A 205 -6.16 7.59 12.50
CA GLU A 205 -5.57 6.56 13.36
C GLU A 205 -6.25 5.23 13.07
N ASP A 206 -5.46 4.18 12.89
CA ASP A 206 -5.93 2.83 12.51
C ASP A 206 -6.72 2.79 11.18
N GLY A 207 -6.66 3.87 10.39
CA GLY A 207 -7.27 3.94 9.07
C GLY A 207 -6.42 3.28 7.99
N VAL A 208 -7.10 2.85 6.93
CA VAL A 208 -6.48 2.36 5.70
C VAL A 208 -6.98 3.18 4.52
N VAL A 209 -6.05 3.75 3.77
CA VAL A 209 -6.34 4.36 2.46
C VAL A 209 -6.48 3.25 1.46
N VAL A 210 -7.56 3.27 0.69
CA VAL A 210 -7.79 2.29 -0.37
C VAL A 210 -8.05 3.03 -1.67
N ASN A 211 -7.31 2.67 -2.70
CA ASN A 211 -7.53 3.15 -4.06
C ASN A 211 -7.77 1.99 -5.03
N ILE A 212 -8.50 2.28 -6.10
CA ILE A 212 -8.58 1.40 -7.27
C ILE A 212 -7.35 1.61 -8.14
N GLY A 213 -6.94 0.54 -8.84
CA GLY A 213 -5.86 0.60 -9.82
C GLY A 213 -6.37 0.45 -11.25
N ASP A 214 -5.45 0.58 -12.20
CA ASP A 214 -5.73 0.56 -13.65
C ASP A 214 -6.50 -0.71 -14.08
N LEU A 215 -6.25 -1.85 -13.43
CA LEU A 215 -6.91 -3.11 -13.78
C LEU A 215 -8.41 -3.07 -13.44
N LEU A 216 -8.79 -2.57 -12.24
CA LEU A 216 -10.21 -2.48 -11.87
C LEU A 216 -10.91 -1.42 -12.73
N GLN A 217 -10.30 -0.28 -12.96
CA GLN A 217 -10.82 0.72 -13.88
C GLN A 217 -11.12 0.10 -15.25
N ARG A 218 -10.19 -0.68 -15.79
CA ARG A 218 -10.37 -1.36 -17.07
C ARG A 218 -11.48 -2.39 -17.05
N TRP A 219 -11.61 -3.18 -15.97
CA TRP A 219 -12.65 -4.21 -15.84
C TRP A 219 -14.04 -3.62 -15.72
N THR A 220 -14.16 -2.46 -15.09
CA THR A 220 -15.46 -1.74 -14.96
C THR A 220 -15.79 -0.88 -16.17
N ASN A 221 -14.94 -0.87 -17.22
CA ASN A 221 -15.10 -0.02 -18.40
C ASN A 221 -15.16 1.47 -18.04
N ASP A 222 -14.24 1.90 -17.19
CA ASP A 222 -14.08 3.28 -16.72
C ASP A 222 -15.31 3.85 -15.94
N TYR A 223 -16.03 2.93 -15.26
CA TYR A 223 -17.18 3.30 -14.41
C TYR A 223 -16.75 4.03 -13.15
#